data_e7f220dc85e469405e2c5ac98be0e019
#
_entry.id   e7f220dc85e469405e2c5ac98be0e019
#
_cell.length_a   1.000
_cell.length_b   1.000
_cell.length_c   1.000
_cell.angle_alpha   90.00
_cell.angle_beta   90.00
_cell.angle_gamma   90.00
#
_symmetry.space_group_name_H-M   'P 1'
#
loop_
_entity.id
_entity.type
_entity.pdbx_description
1 polymer ?
#
loop_
_entity_poly.entity_id
_entity_poly.type
_entity_poly.pdbx_seq_one_letter_code
_entity_poly.pdbx_strand_id
1 'polypeptide(L)'
;YKRQVGGVKLMSEVIKVIGKNAFVQVFESTRGMRVGDEAEFQGHMLEVTLGPGMLSRNYDGLQNDLDKMEGVFLKRGDYTFALDNDKKWDFKPLAKAGDTVSAGDWLGEVDENFQPHKIMVPFKFEGSYIVKSVVPAGQYTINDTMAVLTDENGTDVNVTMIQKWPVKKAITCYKEKPRPFKLLETGVRTIDTVNPIVEGGTGFIPGPFGTGKTVLQHAISKQAEADIVIIAACGERANEVVEVFTEFPELVDPHTGRKLMERTIIIANTSNMPVAAREASVYTAMTI
;
A
#
# COMPACT_ATOMS: atom_id res chain seq x y z
N TYR A 1 6.07 -0.14 -17.04
CA TYR A 1 6.52 0.45 -18.30
C TYR A 1 7.43 1.62 -18.02
N LYS A 2 8.68 1.58 -18.47
CA LYS A 2 9.63 2.70 -18.32
C LYS A 2 9.94 3.30 -19.68
N ARG A 3 9.88 4.61 -19.80
CA ARG A 3 10.24 5.34 -21.01
C ARG A 3 11.42 6.25 -20.73
N GLN A 4 12.43 6.22 -21.61
CA GLN A 4 13.62 7.05 -21.48
C GLN A 4 13.39 8.40 -22.19
N VAL A 5 13.54 9.49 -21.46
CA VAL A 5 13.44 10.86 -21.97
C VAL A 5 14.69 11.62 -21.56
N GLY A 6 15.57 11.94 -22.51
CA GLY A 6 16.81 12.67 -22.19
C GLY A 6 17.71 11.99 -21.17
N GLY A 7 17.75 10.64 -21.15
CA GLY A 7 18.49 9.84 -20.17
C GLY A 7 17.71 9.52 -18.87
N VAL A 8 16.50 10.06 -18.69
CA VAL A 8 15.64 9.79 -17.52
C VAL A 8 14.59 8.73 -17.86
N LYS A 9 14.43 7.71 -17.02
CA LYS A 9 13.39 6.67 -17.17
C LYS A 9 12.13 7.10 -16.43
N LEU A 10 11.01 7.22 -17.16
CA LEU A 10 9.71 7.59 -16.58
C LEU A 10 8.79 6.39 -16.52
N MET A 11 8.14 6.22 -15.38
CA MET A 11 7.14 5.17 -15.19
C MET A 11 5.84 5.53 -15.92
N SER A 12 5.24 4.54 -16.56
CA SER A 12 4.00 4.74 -17.31
C SER A 12 3.18 3.46 -17.39
N GLU A 13 1.89 3.58 -17.68
CA GLU A 13 0.97 2.47 -17.83
C GLU A 13 0.34 2.46 -19.23
N VAL A 14 0.16 1.28 -19.80
CA VAL A 14 -0.59 1.11 -21.04
C VAL A 14 -2.08 1.13 -20.72
N ILE A 15 -2.80 2.11 -21.23
CA ILE A 15 -4.26 2.26 -21.01
C ILE A 15 -5.10 1.64 -22.10
N LYS A 16 -4.55 1.52 -23.33
CA LYS A 16 -5.26 0.99 -24.48
C LYS A 16 -4.29 0.47 -25.54
N VAL A 17 -4.69 -0.58 -26.23
CA VAL A 17 -3.97 -1.10 -27.41
C VAL A 17 -4.95 -1.16 -28.60
N ILE A 18 -4.54 -0.57 -29.73
CA ILE A 18 -5.31 -0.61 -30.98
C ILE A 18 -4.36 -1.04 -32.10
N GLY A 19 -4.57 -2.25 -32.62
CA GLY A 19 -3.69 -2.84 -33.62
C GLY A 19 -2.24 -2.94 -33.12
N LYS A 20 -1.32 -2.23 -33.76
CA LYS A 20 0.11 -2.17 -33.39
C LYS A 20 0.47 -1.01 -32.48
N ASN A 21 -0.49 -0.17 -32.12
CA ASN A 21 -0.27 1.03 -31.32
C ASN A 21 -0.73 0.84 -29.89
N ALA A 22 0.12 1.20 -28.92
CA ALA A 22 -0.23 1.27 -27.51
C ALA A 22 -0.38 2.73 -27.07
N PHE A 23 -1.48 3.05 -26.40
CA PHE A 23 -1.68 4.34 -25.73
C PHE A 23 -1.17 4.22 -24.30
N VAL A 24 -0.26 5.10 -23.95
CA VAL A 24 0.48 5.02 -22.70
C VAL A 24 0.27 6.31 -21.91
N GLN A 25 -0.10 6.18 -20.64
CA GLN A 25 -0.23 7.27 -19.70
C GLN A 25 1.04 7.32 -18.82
N VAL A 26 1.71 8.47 -18.82
CA VAL A 26 2.93 8.69 -18.02
C VAL A 26 2.55 9.33 -16.69
N PHE A 27 3.09 8.82 -15.59
CA PHE A 27 2.80 9.28 -14.24
C PHE A 27 3.49 10.59 -13.86
N GLU A 28 4.47 11.02 -14.65
CA GLU A 28 5.25 12.23 -14.43
C GLU A 28 5.16 13.20 -15.61
N SER A 29 5.80 14.37 -15.46
CA SER A 29 5.83 15.36 -16.54
C SER A 29 6.48 14.81 -17.81
N THR A 30 5.79 14.94 -18.93
CA THR A 30 6.25 14.50 -20.26
C THR A 30 7.09 15.54 -21.01
N ARG A 31 7.48 16.63 -20.35
CA ARG A 31 8.30 17.68 -20.99
C ARG A 31 9.60 17.09 -21.52
N GLY A 32 9.95 17.41 -22.77
CA GLY A 32 11.15 16.93 -23.44
C GLY A 32 11.01 15.56 -24.09
N MET A 33 9.86 14.89 -24.02
CA MET A 33 9.58 13.67 -24.78
C MET A 33 9.49 13.98 -26.28
N ARG A 34 10.11 13.11 -27.10
CA ARG A 34 10.19 13.27 -28.55
C ARG A 34 9.80 11.98 -29.27
N VAL A 35 9.44 12.11 -30.54
CA VAL A 35 9.31 10.96 -31.43
C VAL A 35 10.67 10.30 -31.57
N GLY A 36 10.73 8.97 -31.40
CA GLY A 36 11.97 8.21 -31.41
C GLY A 36 12.52 7.86 -30.02
N ASP A 37 11.95 8.41 -28.93
CA ASP A 37 12.29 7.98 -27.58
C ASP A 37 11.91 6.51 -27.36
N GLU A 38 12.78 5.77 -26.68
CA GLU A 38 12.58 4.34 -26.43
C GLU A 38 11.56 4.08 -25.34
N ALA A 39 10.88 2.96 -25.47
CA ALA A 39 9.88 2.48 -24.53
C ALA A 39 10.13 1.01 -24.19
N GLU A 40 10.30 0.72 -22.90
CA GLU A 40 10.59 -0.62 -22.37
C GLU A 40 9.37 -1.20 -21.68
N PHE A 41 8.88 -2.35 -22.14
CA PHE A 41 7.77 -3.08 -21.51
C PHE A 41 8.29 -3.92 -20.35
N GLN A 42 7.70 -3.76 -19.17
CA GLN A 42 8.09 -4.50 -17.96
C GLN A 42 7.38 -5.85 -17.82
N GLY A 43 6.35 -6.12 -18.62
CA GLY A 43 5.59 -7.37 -18.58
C GLY A 43 4.57 -7.47 -17.43
N HIS A 44 4.45 -6.45 -16.60
CA HIS A 44 3.49 -6.40 -15.50
C HIS A 44 2.77 -5.05 -15.42
N MET A 45 1.65 -5.00 -14.72
CA MET A 45 0.91 -3.78 -14.40
C MET A 45 1.64 -2.97 -13.33
N LEU A 46 1.11 -1.78 -12.99
CA LEU A 46 1.55 -1.06 -11.80
C LEU A 46 1.33 -1.93 -10.57
N GLU A 47 2.38 -2.18 -9.81
CA GLU A 47 2.39 -3.03 -8.62
C GLU A 47 2.83 -2.23 -7.41
N VAL A 48 2.33 -2.64 -6.24
CA VAL A 48 2.86 -2.24 -4.94
C VAL A 48 3.57 -3.40 -4.27
N THR A 49 4.55 -3.07 -3.44
CA THR A 49 5.26 -4.03 -2.60
C THR A 49 4.62 -4.03 -1.22
N LEU A 50 4.03 -5.16 -0.83
CA LEU A 50 3.37 -5.37 0.45
C LEU A 50 4.28 -6.20 1.36
N GLY A 51 4.46 -5.76 2.59
CA GLY A 51 5.31 -6.43 3.58
C GLY A 51 5.58 -5.54 4.79
N PRO A 52 6.30 -6.05 5.80
CA PRO A 52 6.58 -5.29 7.02
C PRO A 52 7.51 -4.09 6.75
N GLY A 53 7.23 -2.99 7.42
CA GLY A 53 7.96 -1.72 7.29
C GLY A 53 7.18 -0.63 6.57
N MET A 54 5.88 -0.83 6.33
CA MET A 54 5.01 0.19 5.74
C MET A 54 4.45 1.17 6.76
N LEU A 55 4.24 0.75 8.01
CA LEU A 55 3.72 1.62 9.05
C LEU A 55 4.69 2.75 9.36
N SER A 56 4.18 3.91 9.72
CA SER A 56 4.93 5.15 9.98
C SER A 56 5.64 5.72 8.75
N ARG A 57 5.19 5.39 7.54
CA ARG A 57 5.81 5.85 6.30
C ARG A 57 4.93 6.80 5.51
N ASN A 58 5.61 7.65 4.75
CA ASN A 58 5.00 8.59 3.82
C ASN A 58 5.35 8.18 2.39
N TYR A 59 4.34 7.86 1.58
CA TYR A 59 4.51 7.43 0.20
C TYR A 59 3.88 8.41 -0.78
N ASP A 60 4.37 8.40 -2.01
CA ASP A 60 3.63 8.94 -3.15
C ASP A 60 2.67 7.88 -3.74
N GLY A 61 1.93 8.24 -4.80
CA GLY A 61 0.98 7.33 -5.45
C GLY A 61 1.63 6.15 -6.19
N LEU A 62 2.94 6.14 -6.36
CA LEU A 62 3.71 5.05 -6.95
C LEU A 62 4.46 4.23 -5.89
N GLN A 63 4.16 4.47 -4.62
CA GLN A 63 4.81 3.86 -3.45
C GLN A 63 6.31 4.21 -3.32
N ASN A 64 6.72 5.40 -3.77
CA ASN A 64 8.04 5.92 -3.44
C ASN A 64 8.03 6.42 -2.00
N ASP A 65 9.02 6.02 -1.21
CA ASP A 65 9.20 6.48 0.17
C ASP A 65 9.69 7.94 0.16
N LEU A 66 8.81 8.87 0.53
CA LEU A 66 9.07 10.31 0.49
C LEU A 66 10.13 10.74 1.51
N ASP A 67 10.28 10.01 2.61
CA ASP A 67 11.26 10.30 3.65
C ASP A 67 12.70 10.00 3.19
N LYS A 68 12.86 9.19 2.15
CA LYS A 68 14.16 8.86 1.52
C LYS A 68 14.50 9.76 0.33
N MET A 69 13.57 10.59 -0.12
CA MET A 69 13.80 11.48 -1.26
C MET A 69 14.53 12.74 -0.83
N GLU A 70 15.60 13.09 -1.56
CA GLU A 70 16.36 14.30 -1.31
C GLU A 70 15.73 15.52 -1.98
N GLY A 71 15.58 16.61 -1.22
CA GLY A 71 15.19 17.93 -1.72
C GLY A 71 13.72 18.28 -1.46
N VAL A 72 13.38 19.55 -1.74
CA VAL A 72 12.04 20.14 -1.50
C VAL A 72 11.03 19.74 -2.58
N PHE A 73 11.50 19.30 -3.75
CA PHE A 73 10.66 18.92 -4.88
C PHE A 73 11.04 17.52 -5.38
N LEU A 74 10.04 16.73 -5.71
CA LEU A 74 10.21 15.42 -6.33
C LEU A 74 10.92 15.59 -7.69
N LYS A 75 12.07 14.96 -7.83
CA LYS A 75 12.83 14.96 -9.09
C LYS A 75 12.21 13.91 -10.02
N ARG A 76 12.05 14.28 -11.29
CA ARG A 76 11.54 13.39 -12.33
C ARG A 76 12.46 12.20 -12.55
N GLY A 77 11.89 10.99 -12.54
CA GLY A 77 12.62 9.73 -12.74
C GLY A 77 13.42 9.27 -11.52
N ASP A 78 13.18 9.87 -10.36
CA ASP A 78 13.74 9.45 -9.09
C ASP A 78 12.75 8.52 -8.39
N TYR A 79 13.16 7.28 -8.15
CA TYR A 79 12.34 6.24 -7.53
C TYR A 79 13.07 5.65 -6.33
N THR A 80 12.35 5.50 -5.23
CA THR A 80 12.86 4.90 -4.00
C THR A 80 12.24 3.53 -3.77
N PHE A 81 12.94 2.69 -2.99
CA PHE A 81 12.34 1.44 -2.53
C PHE A 81 11.31 1.73 -1.43
N ALA A 82 10.15 1.09 -1.54
CA ALA A 82 9.04 1.27 -0.60
C ALA A 82 9.39 0.80 0.81
N LEU A 83 10.21 -0.25 0.92
CA LEU A 83 10.55 -0.89 2.19
C LEU A 83 12.05 -0.81 2.45
N ASP A 84 12.45 -1.05 3.70
CA ASP A 84 13.84 -1.14 4.10
C ASP A 84 14.32 -2.58 3.95
N ASN A 85 15.23 -2.81 2.98
CA ASN A 85 15.75 -4.14 2.68
C ASN A 85 16.72 -4.69 3.74
N ASP A 86 17.33 -3.81 4.53
CA ASP A 86 18.38 -4.17 5.48
C ASP A 86 17.84 -4.36 6.91
N LYS A 87 16.64 -3.85 7.16
CA LYS A 87 15.98 -4.00 8.46
C LYS A 87 15.68 -5.46 8.75
N LYS A 88 16.08 -5.91 9.95
CA LYS A 88 15.78 -7.24 10.47
C LYS A 88 14.50 -7.23 11.29
N TRP A 89 13.72 -8.29 11.14
CA TRP A 89 12.44 -8.49 11.79
C TRP A 89 12.48 -9.77 12.61
N ASP A 90 11.92 -9.75 13.81
CA ASP A 90 11.79 -10.93 14.67
C ASP A 90 10.61 -11.78 14.19
N PHE A 91 10.92 -12.77 13.36
CA PHE A 91 9.93 -13.67 12.79
C PHE A 91 9.54 -14.77 13.75
N LYS A 92 8.24 -15.02 13.87
CA LYS A 92 7.64 -16.14 14.62
C LYS A 92 6.85 -17.01 13.66
N PRO A 93 7.22 -18.30 13.46
CA PRO A 93 6.47 -19.20 12.60
C PRO A 93 5.10 -19.55 13.20
N LEU A 94 4.06 -19.58 12.37
CA LEU A 94 2.72 -20.04 12.71
C LEU A 94 2.39 -21.36 12.01
N ALA A 95 2.80 -21.51 10.75
CA ALA A 95 2.64 -22.73 9.98
C ALA A 95 3.75 -23.76 10.31
N LYS A 96 3.45 -25.03 10.04
CA LYS A 96 4.37 -26.17 10.24
C LYS A 96 4.58 -26.92 8.93
N ALA A 97 5.72 -27.63 8.82
CA ALA A 97 5.94 -28.53 7.71
C ALA A 97 4.84 -29.61 7.66
N GLY A 98 4.28 -29.83 6.46
CA GLY A 98 3.15 -30.73 6.21
C GLY A 98 1.80 -30.05 6.21
N ASP A 99 1.67 -28.80 6.64
CA ASP A 99 0.40 -28.05 6.56
C ASP A 99 0.02 -27.80 5.11
N THR A 100 -1.27 -27.86 4.82
CA THR A 100 -1.82 -27.45 3.51
C THR A 100 -2.26 -26.00 3.59
N VAL A 101 -1.77 -25.17 2.69
CA VAL A 101 -1.99 -23.73 2.68
C VAL A 101 -2.40 -23.24 1.29
N SER A 102 -3.12 -22.14 1.22
CA SER A 102 -3.55 -21.44 0.02
C SER A 102 -3.27 -19.93 0.13
N ALA A 103 -3.49 -19.19 -0.97
CA ALA A 103 -3.25 -17.75 -0.99
C ALA A 103 -3.92 -17.03 0.19
N GLY A 104 -3.16 -16.23 0.91
CA GLY A 104 -3.61 -15.49 2.10
C GLY A 104 -3.50 -16.24 3.43
N ASP A 105 -3.20 -17.55 3.45
CA ASP A 105 -2.96 -18.28 4.69
C ASP A 105 -1.66 -17.83 5.38
N TRP A 106 -1.64 -17.84 6.69
CA TRP A 106 -0.55 -17.29 7.49
C TRP A 106 0.59 -18.31 7.67
N LEU A 107 1.79 -17.89 7.30
CA LEU A 107 3.02 -18.67 7.49
C LEU A 107 3.75 -18.30 8.79
N GLY A 108 3.63 -17.06 9.19
CA GLY A 108 4.25 -16.54 10.41
C GLY A 108 3.83 -15.10 10.68
N GLU A 109 4.48 -14.48 11.65
CA GLU A 109 4.25 -13.09 12.00
C GLU A 109 5.54 -12.39 12.42
N VAL A 110 5.56 -11.07 12.26
CA VAL A 110 6.57 -10.17 12.82
C VAL A 110 5.86 -9.04 13.57
N ASP A 111 6.53 -8.45 14.55
CA ASP A 111 6.01 -7.26 15.24
C ASP A 111 6.39 -6.01 14.44
N GLU A 112 5.39 -5.25 14.01
CA GLU A 112 5.57 -3.96 13.35
C GLU A 112 4.86 -2.88 14.17
N ASN A 113 5.61 -2.11 14.94
CA ASN A 113 5.08 -1.05 15.81
C ASN A 113 3.96 -1.56 16.76
N PHE A 114 4.18 -2.74 17.36
CA PHE A 114 3.23 -3.44 18.24
C PHE A 114 1.97 -3.99 17.54
N GLN A 115 1.96 -3.99 16.22
CA GLN A 115 0.95 -4.68 15.43
C GLN A 115 1.53 -5.99 14.87
N PRO A 116 0.82 -7.12 15.01
CA PRO A 116 1.27 -8.39 14.46
C PRO A 116 1.10 -8.41 12.95
N HIS A 117 2.16 -8.08 12.21
CA HIS A 117 2.16 -8.16 10.75
C HIS A 117 2.26 -9.63 10.32
N LYS A 118 1.22 -10.12 9.63
CA LYS A 118 1.15 -11.51 9.18
C LYS A 118 1.92 -11.71 7.88
N ILE A 119 2.87 -12.63 7.89
CA ILE A 119 3.55 -13.11 6.69
C ILE A 119 2.71 -14.26 6.14
N MET A 120 2.24 -14.10 4.90
CA MET A 120 1.26 -15.00 4.32
C MET A 120 1.69 -15.54 2.96
N VAL A 121 1.02 -16.61 2.54
CA VAL A 121 1.15 -17.13 1.18
C VAL A 121 0.73 -16.03 0.19
N PRO A 122 1.58 -15.68 -0.80
CA PRO A 122 1.29 -14.60 -1.74
C PRO A 122 -0.05 -14.76 -2.46
N PHE A 123 -0.79 -13.66 -2.62
CA PHE A 123 -2.12 -13.65 -3.25
C PHE A 123 -2.13 -14.14 -4.71
N LYS A 124 -0.98 -14.11 -5.38
CA LYS A 124 -0.83 -14.60 -6.76
C LYS A 124 -0.77 -16.12 -6.88
N PHE A 125 -0.65 -16.84 -5.75
CA PHE A 125 -0.58 -18.30 -5.76
C PHE A 125 -1.99 -18.87 -5.95
N GLU A 126 -2.13 -19.79 -6.90
CA GLU A 126 -3.39 -20.45 -7.22
C GLU A 126 -3.35 -21.90 -6.73
N GLY A 127 -4.49 -22.38 -6.22
CA GLY A 127 -4.60 -23.75 -5.71
C GLY A 127 -4.07 -23.92 -4.28
N SER A 128 -3.71 -25.15 -3.96
CA SER A 128 -3.22 -25.55 -2.64
C SER A 128 -1.75 -25.91 -2.70
N TYR A 129 -1.04 -25.61 -1.64
CA TYR A 129 0.38 -25.88 -1.48
C TYR A 129 0.62 -26.65 -0.17
N ILE A 130 1.64 -27.49 -0.16
CA ILE A 130 2.10 -28.15 1.07
C ILE A 130 3.33 -27.37 1.57
N VAL A 131 3.32 -27.01 2.84
CA VAL A 131 4.48 -26.40 3.49
C VAL A 131 5.59 -27.42 3.62
N LYS A 132 6.64 -27.29 2.82
CA LYS A 132 7.82 -28.15 2.88
C LYS A 132 8.70 -27.80 4.09
N SER A 133 8.92 -26.51 4.31
CA SER A 133 9.67 -25.99 5.44
C SER A 133 9.31 -24.54 5.75
N VAL A 134 9.41 -24.17 7.03
CA VAL A 134 9.35 -22.79 7.52
C VAL A 134 10.60 -22.56 8.36
N VAL A 135 11.19 -21.36 8.27
CA VAL A 135 12.35 -21.00 9.09
C VAL A 135 11.96 -20.94 10.58
N PRO A 136 12.88 -21.27 11.50
CA PRO A 136 12.63 -21.13 12.93
C PRO A 136 12.46 -19.66 13.33
N ALA A 137 11.97 -19.41 14.55
CA ALA A 137 11.93 -18.07 15.10
C ALA A 137 13.33 -17.45 15.12
N GLY A 138 13.45 -16.21 14.67
CA GLY A 138 14.73 -15.53 14.55
C GLY A 138 14.62 -14.21 13.79
N GLN A 139 15.77 -13.58 13.60
CA GLN A 139 15.87 -12.29 12.90
C GLN A 139 16.20 -12.49 11.43
N TYR A 140 15.33 -11.99 10.57
CA TYR A 140 15.42 -12.10 9.12
C TYR A 140 15.12 -10.76 8.44
N THR A 141 15.66 -10.59 7.25
CA THR A 141 15.32 -9.46 6.37
C THR A 141 14.07 -9.79 5.56
N ILE A 142 13.47 -8.77 4.96
CA ILE A 142 12.26 -8.96 4.13
C ILE A 142 12.49 -9.80 2.88
N ASN A 143 13.73 -9.94 2.42
CA ASN A 143 14.11 -10.71 1.23
C ASN A 143 14.54 -12.16 1.53
N ASP A 144 14.72 -12.51 2.80
CA ASP A 144 15.07 -13.88 3.19
C ASP A 144 13.88 -14.83 2.91
N THR A 145 14.18 -16.07 2.58
CA THR A 145 13.15 -17.09 2.36
C THR A 145 12.59 -17.53 3.71
N MET A 146 11.31 -17.25 3.96
CA MET A 146 10.61 -17.61 5.20
C MET A 146 10.03 -19.00 5.16
N ALA A 147 9.56 -19.43 4.00
CA ALA A 147 9.01 -20.77 3.80
C ALA A 147 9.30 -21.27 2.39
N VAL A 148 9.35 -22.59 2.26
CA VAL A 148 9.34 -23.30 0.98
C VAL A 148 8.04 -24.04 0.88
N LEU A 149 7.26 -23.75 -0.17
CA LEU A 149 5.98 -24.39 -0.46
C LEU A 149 6.13 -25.29 -1.68
N THR A 150 5.48 -26.44 -1.68
CA THR A 150 5.45 -27.36 -2.81
C THR A 150 4.05 -27.34 -3.42
N ASP A 151 3.95 -27.11 -4.72
CA ASP A 151 2.69 -27.14 -5.47
C ASP A 151 2.20 -28.57 -5.75
N GLU A 152 1.02 -28.71 -6.35
CA GLU A 152 0.43 -30.01 -6.73
C GLU A 152 1.27 -30.81 -7.76
N ASN A 153 2.18 -30.13 -8.47
CA ASN A 153 3.08 -30.73 -9.45
C ASN A 153 4.43 -31.15 -8.82
N GLY A 154 4.62 -30.92 -7.53
CA GLY A 154 5.87 -31.19 -6.82
C GLY A 154 6.94 -30.11 -7.00
N THR A 155 6.58 -28.91 -7.51
CA THR A 155 7.50 -27.80 -7.71
C THR A 155 7.63 -26.98 -6.43
N ASP A 156 8.87 -26.73 -6.02
CA ASP A 156 9.14 -25.93 -4.83
C ASP A 156 9.15 -24.43 -5.17
N VAL A 157 8.48 -23.64 -4.35
CA VAL A 157 8.40 -22.17 -4.46
C VAL A 157 8.81 -21.53 -3.15
N ASN A 158 9.73 -20.58 -3.20
CA ASN A 158 10.18 -19.82 -2.04
C ASN A 158 9.23 -18.65 -1.76
N VAL A 159 8.90 -18.46 -0.48
CA VAL A 159 8.11 -17.33 0.00
C VAL A 159 8.97 -16.47 0.91
N THR A 160 8.98 -15.16 0.65
CA THR A 160 9.66 -14.14 1.46
C THR A 160 8.63 -13.36 2.31
N MET A 161 9.07 -12.38 3.10
CA MET A 161 8.15 -11.53 3.87
C MET A 161 7.38 -10.53 2.99
N ILE A 162 7.78 -10.34 1.74
CA ILE A 162 7.16 -9.39 0.81
C ILE A 162 6.45 -10.09 -0.33
N GLN A 163 5.41 -9.43 -0.82
CA GLN A 163 4.76 -9.79 -2.07
C GLN A 163 4.49 -8.55 -2.91
N LYS A 164 4.45 -8.72 -4.24
CA LYS A 164 4.05 -7.67 -5.17
C LYS A 164 2.66 -7.96 -5.68
N TRP A 165 1.81 -6.93 -5.66
CA TRP A 165 0.43 -7.05 -6.12
C TRP A 165 0.06 -5.93 -7.08
N PRO A 166 -0.56 -6.25 -8.25
CA PRO A 166 -1.05 -5.25 -9.19
C PRO A 166 -2.18 -4.43 -8.58
N VAL A 167 -2.03 -3.09 -8.55
CA VAL A 167 -2.97 -2.19 -7.86
C VAL A 167 -4.38 -2.17 -8.45
N LYS A 168 -4.54 -2.57 -9.72
CA LYS A 168 -5.85 -2.62 -10.40
C LYS A 168 -6.48 -4.01 -10.40
N LYS A 169 -5.87 -4.99 -9.74
CA LYS A 169 -6.40 -6.36 -9.63
C LYS A 169 -7.01 -6.57 -8.25
N ALA A 170 -8.29 -6.88 -8.19
CA ALA A 170 -8.96 -7.20 -6.95
C ALA A 170 -8.37 -8.49 -6.33
N ILE A 171 -8.26 -8.52 -4.99
CA ILE A 171 -7.91 -9.73 -4.24
C ILE A 171 -9.14 -10.64 -4.22
N THR A 172 -8.97 -11.93 -4.54
CA THR A 172 -10.04 -12.91 -4.65
C THR A 172 -9.83 -14.16 -3.79
N CYS A 173 -8.79 -14.18 -2.97
CA CYS A 173 -8.42 -15.33 -2.14
C CYS A 173 -9.26 -15.49 -0.84
N TYR A 174 -10.28 -14.68 -0.63
CA TYR A 174 -11.18 -14.80 0.52
C TYR A 174 -12.30 -15.82 0.25
N LYS A 175 -12.69 -16.58 1.29
CA LYS A 175 -13.74 -17.62 1.18
C LYS A 175 -15.13 -17.04 0.98
N GLU A 176 -15.44 -15.96 1.71
CA GLU A 176 -16.73 -15.27 1.62
C GLU A 176 -16.56 -13.79 1.94
N LYS A 177 -17.52 -13.00 1.51
CA LYS A 177 -17.62 -11.57 1.81
C LYS A 177 -18.88 -11.35 2.64
N PRO A 178 -18.79 -11.39 3.99
CA PRO A 178 -19.94 -11.23 4.86
C PRO A 178 -20.55 -9.82 4.69
N ARG A 179 -21.85 -9.71 4.96
CA ARG A 179 -22.50 -8.39 5.04
C ARG A 179 -21.98 -7.64 6.25
N PRO A 180 -21.61 -6.36 6.10
CA PRO A 180 -21.22 -5.53 7.23
C PRO A 180 -22.39 -5.42 8.24
N PHE A 181 -22.12 -5.66 9.52
CA PHE A 181 -23.14 -5.57 10.58
C PHE A 181 -22.61 -4.90 11.85
N LYS A 182 -21.28 -4.82 12.02
CA LYS A 182 -20.64 -4.19 13.18
C LYS A 182 -20.46 -2.71 12.90
N LEU A 183 -20.81 -1.85 13.84
CA LEU A 183 -20.59 -0.41 13.74
C LEU A 183 -19.11 -0.10 13.93
N LEU A 184 -18.60 0.83 13.11
CA LEU A 184 -17.31 1.46 13.32
C LEU A 184 -17.53 2.67 14.23
N GLU A 185 -17.01 2.63 15.44
CA GLU A 185 -17.04 3.78 16.35
C GLU A 185 -16.05 4.83 15.88
N THR A 186 -16.59 5.95 15.36
CA THR A 186 -15.77 7.05 14.84
C THR A 186 -15.36 8.05 15.92
N GLY A 187 -15.99 7.99 17.09
CA GLY A 187 -15.85 8.94 18.18
C GLY A 187 -16.53 10.30 17.90
N VAL A 188 -17.19 10.45 16.75
CA VAL A 188 -17.97 11.63 16.39
C VAL A 188 -19.44 11.34 16.63
N ARG A 189 -19.99 11.87 17.72
CA ARG A 189 -21.36 11.56 18.19
C ARG A 189 -22.43 11.66 17.12
N THR A 190 -22.40 12.69 16.28
CA THR A 190 -23.38 12.89 15.20
C THR A 190 -23.29 11.83 14.12
N ILE A 191 -22.09 11.32 13.83
CA ILE A 191 -21.89 10.23 12.86
C ILE A 191 -22.41 8.93 13.49
N ASP A 192 -21.92 8.58 14.68
CA ASP A 192 -22.20 7.30 15.31
C ASP A 192 -23.70 7.10 15.65
N THR A 193 -24.45 8.21 15.83
CA THR A 193 -25.89 8.12 16.18
C THR A 193 -26.84 8.38 15.01
N VAL A 194 -26.50 9.23 14.05
CA VAL A 194 -27.41 9.68 12.97
C VAL A 194 -27.06 9.09 11.61
N ASN A 195 -25.76 8.96 11.31
CA ASN A 195 -25.26 8.40 10.06
C ASN A 195 -24.15 7.38 10.32
N PRO A 196 -24.43 6.29 11.04
CA PRO A 196 -23.39 5.35 11.46
C PRO A 196 -22.68 4.71 10.29
N ILE A 197 -21.37 4.55 10.43
CA ILE A 197 -20.52 3.81 9.50
C ILE A 197 -20.37 2.39 10.07
N VAL A 198 -20.38 1.39 9.19
CA VAL A 198 -20.13 0.00 9.58
C VAL A 198 -18.73 -0.43 9.16
N GLU A 199 -18.14 -1.36 9.90
CA GLU A 199 -16.86 -1.96 9.51
C GLU A 199 -16.98 -2.59 8.12
N GLY A 200 -16.02 -2.29 7.21
CA GLY A 200 -16.10 -2.67 5.81
C GLY A 200 -17.07 -1.84 4.96
N GLY A 201 -17.71 -0.82 5.56
CA GLY A 201 -18.58 0.12 4.85
C GLY A 201 -17.83 1.25 4.17
N THR A 202 -18.57 2.10 3.47
CA THR A 202 -18.06 3.29 2.79
C THR A 202 -18.83 4.51 3.28
N GLY A 203 -18.11 5.55 3.70
CA GLY A 203 -18.66 6.86 4.05
C GLY A 203 -18.35 7.90 2.98
N PHE A 204 -19.21 8.90 2.83
CA PHE A 204 -19.02 10.03 1.94
C PHE A 204 -19.21 11.34 2.70
N ILE A 205 -18.24 12.26 2.60
CA ILE A 205 -18.27 13.57 3.25
C ILE A 205 -18.33 14.64 2.17
N PRO A 206 -19.53 15.01 1.65
CA PRO A 206 -19.68 16.02 0.64
C PRO A 206 -19.57 17.43 1.24
N GLY A 207 -19.13 18.37 0.43
CA GLY A 207 -19.15 19.78 0.82
C GLY A 207 -18.20 20.63 -0.02
N PRO A 208 -18.50 21.93 -0.20
CA PRO A 208 -17.61 22.89 -0.87
C PRO A 208 -16.34 23.13 -0.01
N PHE A 209 -15.46 23.95 -0.57
CA PHE A 209 -14.24 24.36 0.14
C PHE A 209 -14.56 25.09 1.45
N GLY A 210 -13.76 24.83 2.49
CA GLY A 210 -13.91 25.50 3.79
C GLY A 210 -15.01 24.97 4.70
N THR A 211 -15.68 23.86 4.33
CA THR A 211 -16.76 23.26 5.16
C THR A 211 -16.26 22.30 6.25
N GLY A 212 -14.95 22.18 6.42
CA GLY A 212 -14.36 21.33 7.48
C GLY A 212 -14.27 19.85 7.14
N LYS A 213 -14.32 19.44 5.85
CA LYS A 213 -14.18 18.04 5.44
C LYS A 213 -12.90 17.39 5.97
N THR A 214 -11.76 18.04 5.75
CA THR A 214 -10.43 17.56 6.18
C THR A 214 -10.36 17.46 7.70
N VAL A 215 -10.90 18.47 8.41
CA VAL A 215 -10.96 18.45 9.89
C VAL A 215 -11.76 17.26 10.40
N LEU A 216 -12.90 16.95 9.75
CA LEU A 216 -13.71 15.79 10.12
C LEU A 216 -12.98 14.48 9.83
N GLN A 217 -12.29 14.36 8.69
CA GLN A 217 -11.48 13.19 8.36
C GLN A 217 -10.37 12.97 9.39
N HIS A 218 -9.65 14.03 9.79
CA HIS A 218 -8.62 13.94 10.84
C HIS A 218 -9.22 13.52 12.19
N ALA A 219 -10.39 14.07 12.56
CA ALA A 219 -11.07 13.69 13.79
C ALA A 219 -11.45 12.20 13.80
N ILE A 220 -12.00 11.68 12.70
CA ILE A 220 -12.32 10.26 12.54
C ILE A 220 -11.04 9.41 12.61
N SER A 221 -10.01 9.77 11.86
CA SER A 221 -8.73 9.03 11.83
C SER A 221 -8.07 8.94 13.19
N LYS A 222 -8.22 9.98 14.03
CA LYS A 222 -7.67 10.03 15.39
C LYS A 222 -8.48 9.18 16.37
N GLN A 223 -9.79 9.16 16.24
CA GLN A 223 -10.69 8.63 17.26
C GLN A 223 -11.29 7.26 16.90
N ALA A 224 -11.33 6.90 15.62
CA ALA A 224 -11.92 5.64 15.16
C ALA A 224 -11.19 4.42 15.77
N GLU A 225 -11.97 3.44 16.20
CA GLU A 225 -11.48 2.15 16.67
C GLU A 225 -11.02 1.33 15.45
N ALA A 226 -9.78 1.53 15.01
CA ALA A 226 -9.17 0.83 13.90
C ALA A 226 -7.73 0.46 14.24
N ASP A 227 -7.26 -0.68 13.80
CA ASP A 227 -5.88 -1.15 14.02
C ASP A 227 -4.88 -0.34 13.18
N ILE A 228 -5.22 -0.05 11.93
CA ILE A 228 -4.38 0.67 10.97
C ILE A 228 -5.18 1.80 10.35
N VAL A 229 -4.52 2.93 10.14
CA VAL A 229 -5.07 4.11 9.45
C VAL A 229 -4.28 4.34 8.17
N ILE A 230 -4.96 4.44 7.03
CA ILE A 230 -4.35 4.81 5.77
C ILE A 230 -4.96 6.13 5.30
N ILE A 231 -4.13 7.15 5.16
CA ILE A 231 -4.53 8.46 4.66
C ILE A 231 -4.06 8.60 3.22
N ALA A 232 -5.00 8.77 2.30
CA ALA A 232 -4.69 8.97 0.89
C ALA A 232 -5.11 10.37 0.43
N ALA A 233 -4.13 11.27 0.30
CA ALA A 233 -4.31 12.59 -0.30
C ALA A 233 -4.19 12.50 -1.82
N CYS A 234 -5.31 12.28 -2.51
CA CYS A 234 -5.35 12.05 -3.95
C CYS A 234 -5.67 13.33 -4.73
N GLY A 235 -4.71 14.23 -4.84
CA GLY A 235 -4.86 15.53 -5.50
C GLY A 235 -5.28 16.64 -4.56
N GLU A 236 -4.96 16.51 -3.28
CA GLU A 236 -5.15 17.56 -2.28
C GLU A 236 -4.20 18.74 -2.51
N ARG A 237 -4.50 19.86 -1.89
CA ARG A 237 -3.63 21.04 -1.94
C ARG A 237 -2.35 20.80 -1.16
N ALA A 238 -1.24 21.35 -1.65
CA ALA A 238 0.06 21.16 -1.02
C ALA A 238 0.07 21.60 0.46
N ASN A 239 -0.61 22.69 0.81
CA ASN A 239 -0.71 23.16 2.20
C ASN A 239 -1.49 22.18 3.10
N GLU A 240 -2.56 21.56 2.62
CA GLU A 240 -3.32 20.56 3.38
C GLU A 240 -2.47 19.28 3.57
N VAL A 241 -1.70 18.88 2.57
CA VAL A 241 -0.77 17.75 2.68
C VAL A 241 0.35 18.02 3.68
N VAL A 242 0.91 19.24 3.67
CA VAL A 242 1.94 19.66 4.65
C VAL A 242 1.36 19.65 6.07
N GLU A 243 0.13 20.11 6.25
CA GLU A 243 -0.56 20.07 7.54
C GLU A 243 -0.65 18.62 8.08
N VAL A 244 -1.06 17.67 7.22
CA VAL A 244 -1.07 16.24 7.59
C VAL A 244 0.31 15.75 8.00
N PHE A 245 1.36 16.06 7.23
CA PHE A 245 2.73 15.63 7.53
C PHE A 245 3.32 16.24 8.78
N THR A 246 2.87 17.42 9.18
CA THR A 246 3.39 18.12 10.39
C THR A 246 2.56 17.81 11.63
N GLU A 247 1.24 17.72 11.51
CA GLU A 247 0.37 17.52 12.67
C GLU A 247 0.19 16.05 13.04
N PHE A 248 0.06 15.16 12.05
CA PHE A 248 -0.23 13.74 12.30
C PHE A 248 0.83 13.03 13.15
N PRO A 249 2.13 13.25 12.95
CA PRO A 249 3.16 12.66 13.81
C PRO A 249 3.11 13.09 15.28
N GLU A 250 2.50 14.24 15.56
CA GLU A 250 2.36 14.76 16.92
C GLU A 250 1.07 14.29 17.62
N LEU A 251 0.12 13.76 16.86
CA LEU A 251 -1.14 13.26 17.42
C LEU A 251 -0.91 12.00 18.26
N VAL A 252 -1.60 11.95 19.40
CA VAL A 252 -1.61 10.78 20.28
C VAL A 252 -2.94 10.04 20.12
N ASP A 253 -2.83 8.74 19.95
CA ASP A 253 -3.98 7.85 19.92
C ASP A 253 -4.64 7.80 21.31
N PRO A 254 -5.91 8.18 21.44
CA PRO A 254 -6.60 8.21 22.72
C PRO A 254 -6.80 6.84 23.36
N HIS A 255 -6.77 5.76 22.56
CA HIS A 255 -6.98 4.39 23.03
C HIS A 255 -5.69 3.76 23.58
N THR A 256 -4.56 4.01 22.93
CA THR A 256 -3.29 3.38 23.28
C THR A 256 -2.30 4.29 23.99
N GLY A 257 -2.50 5.62 23.93
CA GLY A 257 -1.57 6.62 24.44
C GLY A 257 -0.28 6.75 23.63
N ARG A 258 -0.16 6.09 22.49
CA ARG A 258 0.99 6.12 21.57
C ARG A 258 0.80 7.16 20.49
N LYS A 259 1.87 7.44 19.74
CA LYS A 259 1.77 8.31 18.56
C LYS A 259 0.87 7.63 17.49
N LEU A 260 -0.09 8.39 16.98
CA LEU A 260 -1.01 7.89 15.95
C LEU A 260 -0.27 7.44 14.69
N MET A 261 0.84 8.10 14.36
CA MET A 261 1.68 7.76 13.21
C MET A 261 2.25 6.33 13.28
N GLU A 262 2.40 5.72 14.48
CA GLU A 262 2.90 4.36 14.62
C GLU A 262 1.99 3.31 13.93
N ARG A 263 0.69 3.60 13.80
CA ARG A 263 -0.29 2.76 13.09
C ARG A 263 -0.82 3.37 11.80
N THR A 264 -0.13 4.41 11.28
CA THR A 264 -0.60 5.17 10.11
C THR A 264 0.35 5.04 8.94
N ILE A 265 -0.23 4.99 7.74
CA ILE A 265 0.45 5.10 6.45
C ILE A 265 -0.13 6.31 5.74
N ILE A 266 0.71 7.20 5.22
CA ILE A 266 0.28 8.36 4.46
C ILE A 266 0.70 8.20 2.99
N ILE A 267 -0.25 8.36 2.08
CA ILE A 267 -0.01 8.36 0.63
C ILE A 267 -0.41 9.74 0.11
N ALA A 268 0.54 10.48 -0.44
CA ALA A 268 0.31 11.87 -0.80
C ALA A 268 0.68 12.19 -2.24
N ASN A 269 -0.32 12.63 -2.99
CA ASN A 269 -0.17 13.27 -4.28
C ASN A 269 -0.92 14.59 -4.30
N THR A 270 -0.21 15.67 -4.59
CA THR A 270 -0.78 17.02 -4.59
C THR A 270 -1.50 17.36 -5.90
N SER A 271 -2.35 18.39 -5.87
CA SER A 271 -3.19 18.79 -7.00
C SER A 271 -2.42 19.25 -8.26
N ASN A 272 -1.15 19.62 -8.11
CA ASN A 272 -0.28 20.03 -9.21
C ASN A 272 0.44 18.86 -9.90
N MET A 273 0.31 17.64 -9.37
CA MET A 273 0.84 16.44 -10.02
C MET A 273 -0.02 15.98 -11.21
N PRO A 274 0.54 15.23 -12.17
CA PRO A 274 -0.22 14.67 -13.28
C PRO A 274 -1.43 13.88 -12.83
N VAL A 275 -2.53 13.95 -13.60
CA VAL A 275 -3.79 13.23 -13.29
C VAL A 275 -3.56 11.73 -13.10
N ALA A 276 -2.72 11.14 -13.95
CA ALA A 276 -2.37 9.71 -13.85
C ALA A 276 -1.78 9.32 -12.49
N ALA A 277 -0.88 10.13 -11.95
CA ALA A 277 -0.27 9.88 -10.64
C ALA A 277 -1.30 10.01 -9.52
N ARG A 278 -2.22 10.97 -9.62
CA ARG A 278 -3.32 11.16 -8.66
C ARG A 278 -4.33 10.00 -8.68
N GLU A 279 -4.65 9.49 -9.86
CA GLU A 279 -5.48 8.29 -10.01
C GLU A 279 -4.78 7.05 -9.45
N ALA A 280 -3.49 6.88 -9.72
CA ALA A 280 -2.71 5.74 -9.21
C ALA A 280 -2.73 5.68 -7.68
N SER A 281 -2.67 6.84 -7.00
CA SER A 281 -2.66 6.89 -5.53
C SER A 281 -3.91 6.29 -4.89
N VAL A 282 -5.09 6.40 -5.54
CA VAL A 282 -6.32 5.75 -5.05
C VAL A 282 -6.17 4.23 -5.04
N TYR A 283 -5.68 3.68 -6.15
CA TYR A 283 -5.49 2.22 -6.27
C TYR A 283 -4.39 1.72 -5.34
N THR A 284 -3.29 2.47 -5.21
CA THR A 284 -2.20 2.18 -4.29
C THR A 284 -2.69 2.12 -2.84
N ALA A 285 -3.44 3.14 -2.42
CA ALA A 285 -3.99 3.21 -1.07
C ALA A 285 -4.98 2.07 -0.76
N MET A 286 -5.80 1.69 -1.74
CA MET A 286 -6.76 0.59 -1.59
C MET A 286 -6.08 -0.79 -1.60
N THR A 287 -4.87 -0.89 -2.15
CA THR A 287 -4.13 -2.15 -2.23
C THR A 287 -3.30 -2.39 -0.96
N ILE A 288 -2.76 -1.33 -0.37
CA ILE A 288 -2.08 -1.36 0.92
C ILE A 288 -3.06 -1.64 2.04
#